data_5d6eb497ece22e275ca80d46a891c0b8
#
_entry.id   5d6eb497ece22e275ca80d46a891c0b8
#
_cell.length_a   1.000
_cell.length_b   1.000
_cell.length_c   1.000
_cell.angle_alpha   90.00
_cell.angle_beta   90.00
_cell.angle_gamma   90.00
#
_symmetry.space_group_name_H-M   'P 1'
#
loop_
_entity.id
_entity.type
_entity.pdbx_description
1 polymer ?
#
loop_
_entity_poly.entity_id
_entity_poly.type
_entity_poly.pdbx_seq_one_letter_code
_entity_poly.pdbx_strand_id
1 'polypeptide(L)'
;NNNLKVLKNKALKINLVLVLITIIIPIIIWKIDIGDSVAIAVIYIILFYVFNKINKHYNGKLNIETKETISHVKTNKKKIPIYFVYILLIGIILYLVGNLLRDTLENLRYIFDVSEIIIGIVLGIATSIPEFVTFIESQKFHKNSNEELGVIEASNNLLVSNTLNLFIIQSISIIIINFLE
;
A
#
# COMPACT_ATOMS: atom_id res chain seq x y z
N ASN A 1 2.90 -15.46 28.64
CA ASN A 1 2.78 -14.82 27.31
C ASN A 1 3.71 -13.64 27.03
N ASN A 2 4.87 -13.59 27.70
CA ASN A 2 5.87 -12.53 27.44
C ASN A 2 6.40 -12.56 26.00
N ASN A 3 6.56 -13.72 25.40
CA ASN A 3 7.08 -13.88 24.04
C ASN A 3 6.18 -13.21 22.98
N LEU A 4 4.86 -13.33 23.11
CA LEU A 4 3.91 -12.71 22.19
C LEU A 4 3.96 -11.18 22.25
N LYS A 5 4.06 -10.61 23.46
CA LYS A 5 4.17 -9.15 23.66
C LYS A 5 5.47 -8.59 23.07
N VAL A 6 6.57 -9.32 23.21
CA VAL A 6 7.85 -8.94 22.61
C VAL A 6 7.80 -8.99 21.10
N LEU A 7 7.17 -10.02 20.50
CA LEU A 7 7.01 -10.14 19.04
C LEU A 7 6.13 -9.03 18.47
N LYS A 8 5.02 -8.68 19.15
CA LYS A 8 4.14 -7.58 18.74
C LYS A 8 4.88 -6.24 18.74
N ASN A 9 5.58 -5.90 19.81
CA ASN A 9 6.35 -4.66 19.89
C ASN A 9 7.44 -4.58 18.82
N LYS A 10 8.08 -5.71 18.49
CA LYS A 10 9.10 -5.77 17.46
C LYS A 10 8.51 -5.60 16.07
N ALA A 11 7.38 -6.24 15.77
CA ALA A 11 6.66 -6.07 14.51
C ALA A 11 6.22 -4.63 14.29
N LEU A 12 5.62 -4.00 15.32
CA LEU A 12 5.19 -2.60 15.25
C LEU A 12 6.35 -1.63 14.99
N LYS A 13 7.47 -1.77 15.71
CA LYS A 13 8.66 -0.95 15.51
C LYS A 13 9.21 -1.10 14.09
N ILE A 14 9.25 -2.30 13.56
CA ILE A 14 9.76 -2.56 12.22
C ILE A 14 8.82 -1.97 11.16
N ASN A 15 7.50 -2.15 11.31
CA ASN A 15 6.52 -1.54 10.42
C ASN A 15 6.69 -0.02 10.39
N LEU A 16 6.87 0.61 11.55
CA LEU A 16 7.09 2.05 11.65
C LEU A 16 8.39 2.50 10.96
N VAL A 17 9.49 1.78 11.17
CA VAL A 17 10.77 2.06 10.49
C VAL A 17 10.63 1.89 8.98
N LEU A 18 9.97 0.83 8.51
CA LEU A 18 9.76 0.60 7.09
C LEU A 18 8.87 1.70 6.46
N VAL A 19 7.82 2.15 7.15
CA VAL A 19 7.00 3.29 6.70
C VAL A 19 7.83 4.56 6.58
N LEU A 20 8.67 4.87 7.57
CA LEU A 20 9.56 6.03 7.49
C LEU A 20 10.53 5.95 6.30
N ILE A 21 11.08 4.77 6.03
CA ILE A 21 11.96 4.56 4.88
C ILE A 21 11.20 4.77 3.56
N THR A 22 9.94 4.33 3.45
CA THR A 22 9.12 4.56 2.24
C THR A 22 8.82 6.05 1.99
N ILE A 23 8.82 6.87 3.03
CA ILE A 23 8.67 8.33 2.89
C ILE A 23 10.01 8.99 2.48
N ILE A 24 11.12 8.52 3.07
CA ILE A 24 12.44 9.12 2.86
C ILE A 24 13.00 8.82 1.46
N ILE A 25 12.80 7.60 0.95
CA ILE A 25 13.34 7.18 -0.36
C ILE A 25 12.91 8.10 -1.52
N PRO A 26 11.61 8.42 -1.72
CA PRO A 26 11.19 9.32 -2.78
C PRO A 26 11.78 10.73 -2.65
N ILE A 27 11.90 11.25 -1.42
CA ILE A 27 12.47 12.57 -1.16
C ILE A 27 13.95 12.60 -1.55
N ILE A 28 14.70 11.53 -1.26
CA ILE A 28 16.10 11.42 -1.65
C ILE A 28 16.23 11.35 -3.17
N ILE A 29 15.43 10.51 -3.84
CA ILE A 29 15.46 10.34 -5.30
C ILE A 29 15.11 11.65 -5.99
N TRP A 30 14.07 12.34 -5.53
CA TRP A 30 13.69 13.65 -6.04
C TRP A 30 14.81 14.68 -5.90
N LYS A 31 15.54 14.68 -4.78
CA LYS A 31 16.62 15.62 -4.52
C LYS A 31 17.89 15.36 -5.35
N ILE A 32 18.11 14.11 -5.77
CA ILE A 32 19.29 13.73 -6.55
C ILE A 32 19.06 13.96 -8.06
N ASP A 33 17.81 14.24 -8.46
CA ASP A 33 17.41 14.49 -9.86
C ASP A 33 17.88 13.39 -10.85
N ILE A 34 17.81 12.14 -10.40
CA ILE A 34 18.22 10.98 -11.20
C ILE A 34 17.11 10.64 -12.20
N GLY A 35 16.41 11.52 -12.77
CA GLY A 35 15.42 11.27 -13.81
C GLY A 35 14.62 9.94 -13.75
N ASP A 36 13.61 9.78 -14.56
CA ASP A 36 12.80 8.55 -14.65
C ASP A 36 13.48 7.46 -15.50
N SER A 37 14.68 7.03 -15.07
CA SER A 37 15.43 6.01 -15.81
C SER A 37 14.98 4.59 -15.45
N VAL A 38 15.08 3.67 -16.41
CA VAL A 38 14.83 2.23 -16.19
C VAL A 38 15.65 1.65 -15.03
N ALA A 39 16.84 2.22 -14.78
CA ALA A 39 17.68 1.84 -13.65
C ALA A 39 16.98 2.06 -12.30
N ILE A 40 16.25 3.15 -12.14
CA ILE A 40 15.47 3.45 -10.93
C ILE A 40 14.33 2.44 -10.77
N ALA A 41 13.64 2.09 -11.85
CA ALA A 41 12.60 1.06 -11.81
C ALA A 41 13.15 -0.29 -11.31
N VAL A 42 14.34 -0.68 -11.77
CA VAL A 42 15.01 -1.90 -11.29
C VAL A 42 15.36 -1.80 -9.81
N ILE A 43 15.89 -0.66 -9.35
CA ILE A 43 16.19 -0.42 -7.94
C ILE A 43 14.92 -0.53 -7.08
N TYR A 44 13.81 0.04 -7.51
CA TYR A 44 12.54 -0.05 -6.82
C TYR A 44 12.02 -1.49 -6.70
N ILE A 45 12.14 -2.29 -7.76
CA ILE A 45 11.77 -3.71 -7.73
C ILE A 45 12.63 -4.49 -6.72
N ILE A 46 13.93 -4.22 -6.68
CA ILE A 46 14.85 -4.83 -5.71
C ILE A 46 14.46 -4.42 -4.28
N LEU A 47 14.18 -3.14 -4.05
CA LEU A 47 13.72 -2.63 -2.76
C LEU A 47 12.42 -3.30 -2.34
N PHE A 48 11.45 -3.45 -3.24
CA PHE A 48 10.21 -4.17 -2.96
C PHE A 48 10.47 -5.59 -2.47
N TYR A 49 11.36 -6.32 -3.14
CA TYR A 49 11.72 -7.67 -2.74
C TYR A 49 12.33 -7.72 -1.33
N VAL A 50 13.25 -6.80 -1.03
CA VAL A 50 13.89 -6.68 0.29
C VAL A 50 12.85 -6.35 1.36
N PHE A 51 11.99 -5.37 1.12
CA PHE A 51 10.91 -4.98 2.05
C PHE A 51 9.95 -6.13 2.31
N ASN A 52 9.51 -6.82 1.26
CA ASN A 52 8.60 -7.96 1.38
C ASN A 52 9.24 -9.12 2.18
N LYS A 53 10.54 -9.36 2.00
CA LYS A 53 11.28 -10.37 2.76
C LYS A 53 11.38 -10.00 4.24
N ILE A 54 11.68 -8.74 4.56
CA ILE A 54 11.72 -8.22 5.93
C ILE A 54 10.33 -8.31 6.56
N ASN A 55 9.31 -7.84 5.85
CA ASN A 55 7.92 -7.85 6.32
C ASN A 55 7.45 -9.28 6.63
N LYS A 56 7.66 -10.22 5.72
CA LYS A 56 7.32 -11.64 5.93
C LYS A 56 8.07 -12.26 7.12
N HIS A 57 9.34 -11.89 7.32
CA HIS A 57 10.11 -12.44 8.43
C HIS A 57 9.53 -12.04 9.79
N TYR A 58 9.11 -10.80 9.95
CA TYR A 58 8.66 -10.26 11.23
C TYR A 58 7.14 -10.42 11.46
N ASN A 59 6.33 -10.13 10.47
CA ASN A 59 4.88 -10.24 10.57
C ASN A 59 4.38 -11.68 10.30
N GLY A 60 5.11 -12.47 9.54
CA GLY A 60 4.79 -13.88 9.30
C GLY A 60 4.82 -14.73 10.56
N LYS A 61 5.74 -14.47 11.49
CA LYS A 61 5.80 -15.14 12.79
C LYS A 61 4.59 -14.80 13.67
N LEU A 62 4.15 -13.55 13.63
CA LEU A 62 2.95 -13.11 14.35
C LEU A 62 1.68 -13.76 13.78
N ASN A 63 1.57 -13.87 12.46
CA ASN A 63 0.45 -14.50 11.79
C ASN A 63 0.33 -16.02 12.05
N ILE A 64 1.43 -16.71 12.31
CA ILE A 64 1.41 -18.14 12.65
C ILE A 64 0.83 -18.32 14.05
N GLU A 65 1.27 -17.53 15.02
CA GLU A 65 0.77 -17.61 16.40
C GLU A 65 -0.71 -17.16 16.53
N THR A 66 -1.17 -16.24 15.67
CA THR A 66 -2.57 -15.79 15.66
C THR A 66 -3.50 -16.68 14.84
N LYS A 67 -3.00 -17.41 13.84
CA LYS A 67 -3.80 -18.37 13.05
C LYS A 67 -4.27 -19.57 13.86
N GLU A 68 -3.57 -19.95 14.92
CA GLU A 68 -4.06 -20.99 15.83
C GLU A 68 -5.33 -20.57 16.59
N THR A 69 -5.58 -19.25 16.70
CA THR A 69 -6.77 -18.69 17.35
C THR A 69 -7.94 -18.42 16.37
N ILE A 70 -7.68 -18.33 15.06
CA ILE A 70 -8.69 -18.06 14.01
C ILE A 70 -8.88 -19.31 13.14
N SER A 71 -9.10 -20.46 13.76
CA SER A 71 -9.48 -21.65 13.02
C SER A 71 -10.93 -21.53 12.55
N HIS A 72 -11.11 -21.75 11.22
CA HIS A 72 -12.37 -22.04 10.54
C HIS A 72 -13.21 -20.93 9.92
N VAL A 73 -12.61 -20.09 9.09
CA VAL A 73 -13.37 -19.59 7.94
C VAL A 73 -13.23 -20.63 6.82
N LYS A 74 -14.18 -21.53 6.68
CA LYS A 74 -14.28 -22.46 5.54
C LYS A 74 -14.47 -21.63 4.27
N THR A 75 -13.38 -21.34 3.56
CA THR A 75 -13.44 -20.66 2.27
C THR A 75 -14.17 -21.55 1.29
N ASN A 76 -15.34 -21.16 0.85
CA ASN A 76 -16.11 -21.90 -0.14
C ASN A 76 -15.43 -21.75 -1.52
N LYS A 77 -14.59 -22.73 -1.88
CA LYS A 77 -13.79 -22.71 -3.12
C LYS A 77 -14.62 -22.50 -4.39
N LYS A 78 -15.91 -22.85 -4.38
CA LYS A 78 -16.84 -22.65 -5.51
C LYS A 78 -17.13 -21.17 -5.79
N LYS A 79 -16.93 -20.28 -4.83
CA LYS A 79 -17.16 -18.82 -4.99
C LYS A 79 -15.94 -18.04 -5.47
N ILE A 80 -14.77 -18.66 -5.54
CA ILE A 80 -13.52 -17.99 -5.96
C ILE A 80 -13.65 -17.38 -7.36
N PRO A 81 -14.14 -18.08 -8.41
CA PRO A 81 -14.24 -17.48 -9.75
C PRO A 81 -15.23 -16.30 -9.78
N ILE A 82 -16.30 -16.36 -8.99
CA ILE A 82 -17.27 -15.26 -8.91
C ILE A 82 -16.61 -14.01 -8.31
N TYR A 83 -15.84 -14.14 -7.24
CA TYR A 83 -15.10 -13.02 -6.65
C TYR A 83 -14.05 -12.46 -7.59
N PHE A 84 -13.42 -13.31 -8.41
CA PHE A 84 -12.48 -12.86 -9.42
C PHE A 84 -13.17 -11.98 -10.49
N VAL A 85 -14.36 -12.38 -10.96
CA VAL A 85 -15.15 -11.55 -11.90
C VAL A 85 -15.53 -10.21 -11.25
N TYR A 86 -15.95 -10.19 -9.98
CA TYR A 86 -16.25 -8.93 -9.29
C TYR A 86 -15.02 -8.02 -9.20
N ILE A 87 -13.83 -8.58 -8.92
CA ILE A 87 -12.58 -7.79 -8.87
C ILE A 87 -12.29 -7.18 -10.25
N LEU A 88 -12.46 -7.93 -11.35
CA LEU A 88 -12.27 -7.41 -12.69
C LEU A 88 -13.27 -6.29 -13.03
N LEU A 89 -14.55 -6.47 -12.69
CA LEU A 89 -15.58 -5.45 -12.91
C LEU A 89 -15.27 -4.17 -12.11
N ILE A 90 -14.89 -4.31 -10.85
CA ILE A 90 -14.48 -3.17 -10.01
C ILE A 90 -13.24 -2.49 -10.61
N GLY A 91 -12.27 -3.27 -11.12
CA GLY A 91 -11.09 -2.72 -11.79
C GLY A 91 -11.44 -1.88 -13.02
N ILE A 92 -12.38 -2.33 -13.84
CA ILE A 92 -12.86 -1.57 -15.02
C ILE A 92 -13.55 -0.27 -14.57
N ILE A 93 -14.42 -0.34 -13.55
CA ILE A 93 -15.10 0.85 -13.02
C ILE A 93 -14.08 1.85 -12.47
N LEU A 94 -13.10 1.38 -11.71
CA LEU A 94 -12.02 2.23 -11.17
C LEU A 94 -11.19 2.88 -12.27
N TYR A 95 -10.92 2.17 -13.36
CA TYR A 95 -10.22 2.72 -14.53
C TYR A 95 -11.03 3.87 -15.17
N LEU A 96 -12.33 3.67 -15.39
CA LEU A 96 -13.20 4.72 -15.96
C LEU A 96 -13.30 5.94 -15.03
N VAL A 97 -13.48 5.73 -13.74
CA VAL A 97 -13.51 6.81 -12.74
C VAL A 97 -12.16 7.53 -12.67
N GLY A 98 -11.05 6.80 -12.76
CA GLY A 98 -9.70 7.37 -12.80
C GLY A 98 -9.49 8.31 -14.00
N ASN A 99 -9.95 7.93 -15.19
CA ASN A 99 -9.89 8.79 -16.36
C ASN A 99 -10.73 10.06 -16.19
N LEU A 100 -11.98 9.92 -15.72
CA LEU A 100 -12.84 11.09 -15.45
C LEU A 100 -12.20 12.03 -14.40
N LEU A 101 -11.59 11.47 -13.37
CA LEU A 101 -10.90 12.24 -12.35
C LEU A 101 -9.72 13.01 -12.93
N ARG A 102 -8.91 12.36 -13.77
CA ARG A 102 -7.79 12.97 -14.45
C ARG A 102 -8.25 14.18 -15.28
N ASP A 103 -9.24 13.98 -16.16
CA ASP A 103 -9.76 15.04 -17.03
C ASP A 103 -10.34 16.21 -16.22
N THR A 104 -11.03 15.90 -15.10
CA THR A 104 -11.56 16.92 -14.19
C THR A 104 -10.45 17.73 -13.53
N LEU A 105 -9.36 17.07 -13.11
CA LEU A 105 -8.23 17.74 -12.47
C LEU A 105 -7.42 18.58 -13.45
N GLU A 106 -7.25 18.12 -14.68
CA GLU A 106 -6.64 18.89 -15.77
C GLU A 106 -7.45 20.16 -16.06
N ASN A 107 -8.78 20.06 -16.14
CA ASN A 107 -9.66 21.21 -16.31
C ASN A 107 -9.62 22.19 -15.12
N LEU A 108 -9.62 21.66 -13.88
CA LEU A 108 -9.47 22.50 -12.69
C LEU A 108 -8.14 23.25 -12.70
N ARG A 109 -7.05 22.60 -13.09
CA ARG A 109 -5.75 23.25 -13.26
C ARG A 109 -5.82 24.43 -14.19
N TYR A 110 -6.48 24.24 -15.34
CA TYR A 110 -6.60 25.27 -16.38
C TYR A 110 -7.46 26.45 -15.94
N ILE A 111 -8.57 26.18 -15.25
CA ILE A 111 -9.53 27.21 -14.82
C ILE A 111 -9.01 28.04 -13.66
N PHE A 112 -8.36 27.40 -12.68
CA PHE A 112 -7.93 28.02 -11.43
C PHE A 112 -6.45 28.35 -11.36
N ASP A 113 -5.67 28.08 -12.42
CA ASP A 113 -4.21 28.24 -12.46
C ASP A 113 -3.49 27.59 -11.26
N VAL A 114 -3.97 26.40 -10.87
CA VAL A 114 -3.46 25.66 -9.71
C VAL A 114 -2.19 24.90 -10.11
N SER A 115 -1.14 24.97 -9.30
CA SER A 115 0.10 24.24 -9.57
C SER A 115 -0.11 22.70 -9.51
N GLU A 116 0.64 21.96 -10.33
CA GLU A 116 0.64 20.48 -10.35
C GLU A 116 0.91 19.88 -8.96
N ILE A 117 1.73 20.54 -8.17
CA ILE A 117 2.07 20.10 -6.81
C ILE A 117 0.81 20.07 -5.91
N ILE A 118 -0.04 21.09 -5.99
CA ILE A 118 -1.28 21.16 -5.19
C ILE A 118 -2.24 20.05 -5.62
N ILE A 119 -2.38 19.82 -6.93
CA ILE A 119 -3.21 18.72 -7.46
C ILE A 119 -2.65 17.38 -6.99
N GLY A 120 -1.34 17.19 -7.05
CA GLY A 120 -0.69 15.97 -6.55
C GLY A 120 -0.93 15.73 -5.06
N ILE A 121 -0.90 16.77 -4.23
CA ILE A 121 -1.22 16.67 -2.79
C ILE A 121 -2.68 16.27 -2.57
N VAL A 122 -3.62 16.91 -3.28
CA VAL A 122 -5.06 16.60 -3.16
C VAL A 122 -5.34 15.17 -3.60
N LEU A 123 -4.74 14.72 -4.72
CA LEU A 123 -4.84 13.34 -5.19
C LEU A 123 -4.24 12.36 -4.18
N GLY A 124 -3.07 12.65 -3.64
CA GLY A 124 -2.41 11.82 -2.63
C GLY A 124 -3.29 11.65 -1.39
N ILE A 125 -3.93 12.72 -0.91
CA ILE A 125 -4.88 12.64 0.21
C ILE A 125 -6.10 11.80 -0.18
N ALA A 126 -6.71 12.06 -1.34
CA ALA A 126 -7.90 11.35 -1.79
C ALA A 126 -7.67 9.84 -1.97
N THR A 127 -6.53 9.44 -2.52
CA THR A 127 -6.16 8.03 -2.70
C THR A 127 -5.82 7.33 -1.38
N SER A 128 -5.46 8.08 -0.33
CA SER A 128 -5.17 7.52 1.01
C SER A 128 -6.42 7.33 1.88
N ILE A 129 -7.59 7.88 1.48
CA ILE A 129 -8.84 7.72 2.24
C ILE A 129 -9.24 6.25 2.44
N PRO A 130 -9.24 5.36 1.41
CA PRO A 130 -9.57 3.95 1.59
C PRO A 130 -8.65 3.23 2.58
N GLU A 131 -7.36 3.57 2.56
CA GLU A 131 -6.36 3.02 3.48
C GLU A 131 -6.65 3.46 4.92
N PHE A 132 -7.03 4.71 5.12
CA PHE A 132 -7.42 5.24 6.42
C PHE A 132 -8.71 4.58 6.95
N VAL A 133 -9.70 4.37 6.09
CA VAL A 133 -10.93 3.64 6.45
C VAL A 133 -10.58 2.20 6.86
N THR A 134 -9.76 1.49 6.08
CA THR A 134 -9.31 0.13 6.40
C THR A 134 -8.56 0.09 7.73
N PHE A 135 -7.75 1.10 8.02
CA PHE A 135 -7.05 1.23 9.30
C PHE A 135 -8.03 1.33 10.48
N ILE A 136 -9.06 2.18 10.37
CA ILE A 136 -10.07 2.34 11.42
C ILE A 136 -10.90 1.06 11.59
N GLU A 137 -11.29 0.42 10.49
CA GLU A 137 -12.09 -0.81 10.54
C GLU A 137 -11.32 -1.97 11.15
N SER A 138 -10.04 -2.13 10.82
CA SER A 138 -9.18 -3.14 11.44
C SER A 138 -9.09 -2.95 12.96
N GLN A 139 -8.95 -1.70 13.42
CA GLN A 139 -8.96 -1.40 14.85
C GLN A 139 -10.32 -1.73 15.52
N LYS A 140 -11.43 -1.37 14.87
CA LYS A 140 -12.77 -1.70 15.38
C LYS A 140 -13.01 -3.20 15.48
N PHE A 141 -12.57 -3.95 14.48
CA PHE A 141 -12.72 -5.41 14.45
C PHE A 141 -12.02 -6.09 15.63
N HIS A 142 -10.84 -5.62 15.99
CA HIS A 142 -10.04 -6.18 17.08
C HIS A 142 -10.33 -5.58 18.46
N LYS A 143 -11.21 -4.57 18.55
CA LYS A 143 -11.49 -3.85 19.82
C LYS A 143 -11.88 -4.77 20.98
N ASN A 144 -12.65 -5.83 20.70
CA ASN A 144 -13.14 -6.75 21.72
C ASN A 144 -12.24 -7.98 21.95
N SER A 145 -11.28 -8.25 21.06
CA SER A 145 -10.42 -9.42 21.14
C SER A 145 -8.99 -9.06 21.55
N ASN A 146 -8.37 -8.10 20.86
CA ASN A 146 -7.00 -7.68 21.12
C ASN A 146 -6.67 -6.39 20.32
N GLU A 147 -6.81 -5.24 20.97
CA GLU A 147 -6.59 -3.92 20.33
C GLU A 147 -5.19 -3.78 19.70
N GLU A 148 -4.15 -4.35 20.33
CA GLU A 148 -2.79 -4.29 19.78
C GLU A 148 -2.65 -5.04 18.46
N LEU A 149 -3.40 -6.13 18.25
CA LEU A 149 -3.42 -6.85 16.96
C LEU A 149 -4.03 -6.00 15.85
N GLY A 150 -5.10 -5.27 16.14
CA GLY A 150 -5.73 -4.36 15.18
C GLY A 150 -4.76 -3.29 14.67
N VAL A 151 -3.98 -2.70 15.56
CA VAL A 151 -2.97 -1.69 15.18
C VAL A 151 -1.86 -2.32 14.33
N ILE A 152 -1.39 -3.51 14.67
CA ILE A 152 -0.32 -4.20 13.93
C ILE A 152 -0.82 -4.59 12.52
N GLU A 153 -2.00 -5.16 12.42
CA GLU A 153 -2.60 -5.56 11.15
C GLU A 153 -2.85 -4.34 10.26
N ALA A 154 -3.43 -3.28 10.81
CA ALA A 154 -3.66 -2.04 10.11
C ALA A 154 -2.34 -1.40 9.62
N SER A 155 -1.32 -1.34 10.47
CA SER A 155 -0.01 -0.81 10.09
C SER A 155 0.69 -1.66 9.03
N ASN A 156 0.53 -2.98 9.08
CA ASN A 156 1.06 -3.89 8.08
C ASN A 156 0.36 -3.73 6.72
N ASN A 157 -0.96 -3.60 6.71
CA ASN A 157 -1.73 -3.37 5.48
C ASN A 157 -1.34 -2.04 4.82
N LEU A 158 -1.21 -0.98 5.62
CA LEU A 158 -0.73 0.32 5.14
C LEU A 158 0.67 0.23 4.55
N LEU A 159 1.59 -0.47 5.23
CA LEU A 159 2.95 -0.68 4.74
C LEU A 159 2.97 -1.44 3.42
N VAL A 160 2.21 -2.52 3.30
CA VAL A 160 2.15 -3.33 2.08
C VAL A 160 1.57 -2.53 0.92
N SER A 161 0.49 -1.76 1.13
CA SER A 161 -0.10 -0.88 0.14
C SER A 161 0.90 0.17 -0.35
N ASN A 162 1.52 0.89 0.57
CA ASN A 162 2.51 1.93 0.24
C ASN A 162 3.73 1.38 -0.49
N THR A 163 4.26 0.23 -0.06
CA THR A 163 5.42 -0.39 -0.75
C THR A 163 5.06 -0.88 -2.14
N LEU A 164 3.86 -1.40 -2.35
CA LEU A 164 3.38 -1.85 -3.64
C LEU A 164 3.20 -0.65 -4.59
N ASN A 165 2.57 0.42 -4.12
CA ASN A 165 2.36 1.63 -4.91
C ASN A 165 3.69 2.29 -5.27
N LEU A 166 4.58 2.48 -4.29
CA LEU A 166 5.85 3.16 -4.49
C LEU A 166 6.84 2.36 -5.34
N PHE A 167 6.96 1.05 -5.09
CA PHE A 167 8.02 0.28 -5.72
C PHE A 167 7.57 -0.50 -6.96
N ILE A 168 6.35 -1.00 -7.01
CA ILE A 168 5.88 -1.80 -8.15
C ILE A 168 5.15 -0.92 -9.17
N ILE A 169 4.12 -0.18 -8.73
CA ILE A 169 3.31 0.58 -9.67
C ILE A 169 4.14 1.69 -10.31
N GLN A 170 4.95 2.39 -9.54
CA GLN A 170 5.83 3.43 -10.08
C GLN A 170 6.91 2.85 -11.00
N SER A 171 7.48 1.69 -10.68
CA SER A 171 8.43 1.02 -11.59
C SER A 171 7.80 0.65 -12.92
N ILE A 172 6.59 0.11 -12.90
CA ILE A 172 5.84 -0.23 -14.12
C ILE A 172 5.60 1.03 -14.93
N SER A 173 5.19 2.12 -14.30
CA SER A 173 4.95 3.42 -14.96
C SER A 173 6.21 3.96 -15.62
N ILE A 174 7.35 3.96 -14.92
CA ILE A 174 8.64 4.38 -15.47
C ILE A 174 9.04 3.52 -16.66
N ILE A 175 8.90 2.20 -16.58
CA ILE A 175 9.21 1.29 -17.68
C ILE A 175 8.31 1.59 -18.88
N ILE A 176 7.00 1.74 -18.69
CA ILE A 176 6.06 2.03 -19.79
C ILE A 176 6.40 3.35 -20.47
N ILE A 177 6.67 4.40 -19.70
CA ILE A 177 7.03 5.72 -20.27
C ILE A 177 8.30 5.60 -21.11
N ASN A 178 9.35 4.96 -20.59
CA ASN A 178 10.61 4.78 -21.34
C ASN A 178 10.50 3.87 -22.58
N PHE A 179 9.45 3.05 -22.70
CA PHE A 179 9.22 2.24 -23.90
C PHE A 179 8.34 2.93 -24.93
N LEU A 180 7.59 3.97 -24.54
CA LEU A 180 6.69 4.71 -25.41
C LEU A 180 7.34 5.98 -26.03
N GLU A 181 8.45 6.44 -25.46
CA GLU A 181 9.32 7.49 -26.02
C GLU A 181 10.33 6.89 -27.02
#